data_8185fbff3f84b5433a0aed64f1a4f17b
#
_entry.id   8185fbff3f84b5433a0aed64f1a4f17b
#
_cell.length_a   1.000
_cell.length_b   1.000
_cell.length_c   1.000
_cell.angle_alpha   90.00
_cell.angle_beta   90.00
_cell.angle_gamma   90.00
#
_symmetry.space_group_name_H-M   'P 1'
#
loop_
_entity.id
_entity.type
_entity.pdbx_description
1 polymer ?
#
loop_
_entity_poly.entity_id
_entity_poly.type
_entity_poly.pdbx_seq_one_letter_code
_entity_poly.pdbx_strand_id
1 'polypeptide(L)'
;KDSIIVRGAKILATLGPFADELFVYPGQPQPPGSDPAALLSFSIPMGSKGLHTLCRDHYGVGSSVGDRPFSSRFDEQDAFMIFDDVEIPNERVFIDGDGDVDFLGRGVARHIGDFVMR
;
A
#
# COMPACT_ATOMS: atom_id res chain seq x y z
N LYS A 1 -18.22 -12.06 -13.64
CA LYS A 1 -17.93 -10.72 -13.05
C LYS A 1 -16.59 -10.27 -13.61
N ASP A 2 -16.55 -9.06 -14.13
CA ASP A 2 -15.33 -8.53 -14.76
C ASP A 2 -14.50 -7.68 -13.79
N SER A 3 -14.92 -7.60 -12.52
CA SER A 3 -14.31 -6.79 -11.46
C SER A 3 -14.63 -7.31 -10.06
N ILE A 4 -13.83 -6.89 -9.08
CA ILE A 4 -14.10 -7.06 -7.64
C ILE A 4 -14.35 -5.69 -7.01
N ILE A 5 -15.08 -5.67 -5.89
CA ILE A 5 -15.31 -4.47 -5.09
C ILE A 5 -14.53 -4.57 -3.78
N VAL A 6 -13.68 -3.60 -3.53
CA VAL A 6 -12.81 -3.56 -2.34
C VAL A 6 -13.29 -2.49 -1.37
N ARG A 7 -13.37 -2.88 -0.09
CA ARG A 7 -13.69 -2.00 1.06
C ARG A 7 -12.66 -2.19 2.16
N GLY A 8 -12.33 -1.12 2.84
CA GLY A 8 -11.44 -1.16 3.99
C GLY A 8 -10.39 -0.08 3.99
N ALA A 9 -9.31 -0.31 4.72
CA ALA A 9 -8.19 0.62 4.76
C ALA A 9 -6.85 -0.11 4.84
N LYS A 10 -5.83 0.53 4.31
CA LYS A 10 -4.43 0.10 4.41
C LYS A 10 -3.57 1.20 5.02
N ILE A 11 -2.63 0.78 5.84
CA ILE A 11 -1.60 1.59 6.50
C ILE A 11 -0.27 0.84 6.37
N LEU A 12 0.85 1.41 6.10
CA LEU A 12 1.19 2.74 5.62
C LEU A 12 1.36 2.69 4.11
N ALA A 13 1.01 3.78 3.42
CA ALA A 13 1.37 3.97 2.01
C ALA A 13 2.44 5.07 1.94
N THR A 14 3.69 4.69 2.10
CA THR A 14 4.84 5.59 1.99
C THR A 14 4.92 6.14 0.57
N LEU A 15 5.05 7.47 0.47
CA LEU A 15 5.00 8.22 -0.78
C LEU A 15 3.70 8.04 -1.60
N GLY A 16 2.66 7.45 -1.01
CA GLY A 16 1.35 7.28 -1.66
C GLY A 16 0.80 8.55 -2.30
N PRO A 17 0.86 9.74 -1.66
CA PRO A 17 0.38 10.98 -2.24
C PRO A 17 1.07 11.40 -3.55
N PHE A 18 2.24 10.87 -3.84
CA PHE A 18 3.05 11.20 -5.02
C PHE A 18 3.07 10.08 -6.06
N ALA A 19 2.45 8.93 -5.75
CA ALA A 19 2.42 7.79 -6.63
C ALA A 19 1.35 7.94 -7.73
N ASP A 20 1.59 7.39 -8.90
CA ASP A 20 0.61 7.27 -9.98
C ASP A 20 -0.30 6.07 -9.76
N GLU A 21 0.26 4.98 -9.24
CA GLU A 21 -0.46 3.73 -8.97
C GLU A 21 -0.16 3.22 -7.55
N LEU A 22 -1.16 2.57 -6.96
CA LEU A 22 -1.07 1.87 -5.70
C LEU A 22 -1.03 0.36 -5.94
N PHE A 23 0.01 -0.31 -5.43
CA PHE A 23 0.06 -1.75 -5.37
C PHE A 23 -0.29 -2.23 -3.95
N VAL A 24 -1.33 -3.03 -3.85
CA VAL A 24 -1.82 -3.59 -2.58
C VAL A 24 -1.50 -5.09 -2.53
N TYR A 25 -0.95 -5.54 -1.41
CA TYR A 25 -0.67 -6.95 -1.17
C TYR A 25 -0.79 -7.28 0.33
N PRO A 26 -0.96 -8.56 0.71
CA PRO A 26 -0.91 -8.98 2.10
C PRO A 26 0.48 -8.74 2.68
N GLY A 27 0.59 -7.89 3.69
CA GLY A 27 1.87 -7.50 4.28
C GLY A 27 2.51 -8.56 5.19
N GLN A 28 1.76 -9.60 5.55
CA GLN A 28 2.23 -10.69 6.43
C GLN A 28 1.61 -12.02 5.99
N PRO A 29 2.32 -13.14 6.24
CA PRO A 29 1.75 -14.46 6.06
C PRO A 29 0.45 -14.59 6.86
N GLN A 30 -0.59 -15.09 6.22
CA GLN A 30 -1.87 -15.29 6.89
C GLN A 30 -1.81 -16.59 7.74
N PRO A 31 -2.37 -16.58 8.95
CA PRO A 31 -2.48 -17.81 9.74
C PRO A 31 -3.25 -18.90 9.01
N PRO A 32 -2.96 -20.18 9.25
CA PRO A 32 -3.75 -21.28 8.72
C PRO A 32 -5.24 -21.12 9.07
N GLY A 33 -6.11 -21.25 8.08
CA GLY A 33 -7.56 -21.10 8.27
C GLY A 33 -8.06 -19.65 8.17
N SER A 34 -7.21 -18.70 7.77
CA SER A 34 -7.66 -17.34 7.44
C SER A 34 -8.68 -17.35 6.29
N ASP A 35 -9.58 -16.37 6.32
CA ASP A 35 -10.54 -16.18 5.22
C ASP A 35 -9.77 -15.94 3.91
N PRO A 36 -9.99 -16.76 2.87
CA PRO A 36 -9.38 -16.53 1.56
C PRO A 36 -9.64 -15.13 1.00
N ALA A 37 -10.79 -14.53 1.29
CA ALA A 37 -11.10 -13.15 0.88
C ALA A 37 -10.15 -12.09 1.47
N ALA A 38 -9.39 -12.42 2.52
CA ALA A 38 -8.34 -11.58 3.06
C ALA A 38 -7.03 -11.64 2.25
N LEU A 39 -6.90 -12.62 1.36
CA LEU A 39 -5.74 -12.83 0.50
C LEU A 39 -5.98 -12.13 -0.85
N LEU A 40 -5.76 -10.83 -0.87
CA LEU A 40 -6.01 -10.02 -2.05
C LEU A 40 -4.76 -9.24 -2.43
N SER A 41 -4.39 -9.30 -3.71
CA SER A 41 -3.32 -8.46 -4.28
C SER A 41 -3.78 -7.87 -5.59
N PHE A 42 -3.63 -6.56 -5.73
CA PHE A 42 -4.06 -5.82 -6.93
C PHE A 42 -3.28 -4.52 -7.09
N SER A 43 -3.37 -3.90 -8.27
CA SER A 43 -2.91 -2.54 -8.50
C SER A 43 -4.03 -1.65 -9.02
N ILE A 44 -4.02 -0.38 -8.61
CA ILE A 44 -4.97 0.61 -9.11
C ILE A 44 -4.32 1.99 -9.25
N PRO A 45 -4.78 2.82 -10.21
CA PRO A 45 -4.41 4.23 -10.26
C PRO A 45 -4.85 4.97 -8.99
N MET A 46 -4.02 5.91 -8.51
CA MET A 46 -4.33 6.71 -7.32
C MET A 46 -5.58 7.57 -7.47
N GLY A 47 -5.94 7.94 -8.71
CA GLY A 47 -7.18 8.66 -9.01
C GLY A 47 -8.45 7.80 -9.13
N SER A 48 -8.42 6.52 -8.72
CA SER A 48 -9.58 5.63 -8.83
C SER A 48 -10.74 6.13 -7.97
N LYS A 49 -11.96 6.00 -8.52
CA LYS A 49 -13.19 6.38 -7.80
C LYS A 49 -13.34 5.56 -6.53
N GLY A 50 -13.62 6.22 -5.41
CA GLY A 50 -13.77 5.58 -4.10
C GLY A 50 -12.45 5.34 -3.37
N LEU A 51 -11.29 5.60 -3.99
CA LEU A 51 -10.01 5.58 -3.31
C LEU A 51 -9.73 6.96 -2.69
N HIS A 52 -9.52 6.98 -1.37
CA HIS A 52 -9.20 8.20 -0.63
C HIS A 52 -7.84 8.08 0.01
N THR A 53 -7.03 9.13 -0.14
CA THR A 53 -5.70 9.23 0.46
C THR A 53 -5.75 10.21 1.62
N LEU A 54 -5.60 9.72 2.84
CA LEU A 54 -5.51 10.54 4.04
C LEU A 54 -4.05 10.68 4.44
N CYS A 55 -3.47 11.83 4.11
CA CYS A 55 -2.06 12.14 4.40
C CYS A 55 -1.89 12.55 5.86
N ARG A 56 -0.75 12.18 6.47
CA ARG A 56 -0.32 12.80 7.71
C ARG A 56 0.25 14.20 7.46
N ASP A 57 0.33 14.98 8.50
CA ASP A 57 1.06 16.25 8.46
C ASP A 57 2.57 16.00 8.30
N HIS A 58 3.22 16.89 7.56
CA HIS A 58 4.67 16.91 7.44
C HIS A 58 5.30 17.32 8.77
N TYR A 59 6.26 16.52 9.27
CA TYR A 59 6.87 16.76 10.58
C TYR A 59 7.75 18.03 10.67
N GLY A 60 8.18 18.54 9.53
CA GLY A 60 9.00 19.75 9.42
C GLY A 60 8.21 21.05 9.27
N VAL A 61 6.89 21.01 9.01
CA VAL A 61 6.08 22.22 8.81
C VAL A 61 6.05 23.08 10.06
N GLY A 62 6.36 24.37 9.89
CA GLY A 62 6.37 25.35 10.98
C GLY A 62 7.55 25.24 11.95
N SER A 63 8.50 24.35 11.71
CA SER A 63 9.69 24.19 12.54
C SER A 63 10.92 24.79 11.87
N SER A 64 11.85 25.32 12.70
CA SER A 64 13.15 25.75 12.19
C SER A 64 14.04 24.53 11.88
N VAL A 65 15.03 24.74 11.01
CA VAL A 65 16.06 23.71 10.75
C VAL A 65 16.82 23.34 12.02
N GLY A 66 16.94 24.28 12.97
CA GLY A 66 17.56 24.04 14.27
C GLY A 66 16.74 23.12 15.16
N ASP A 67 15.40 23.23 15.12
CA ASP A 67 14.51 22.41 15.96
C ASP A 67 14.32 21.00 15.38
N ARG A 68 14.24 20.90 14.06
CA ARG A 68 13.99 19.62 13.35
C ARG A 68 14.89 19.47 12.12
N PRO A 69 16.20 19.27 12.32
CA PRO A 69 17.18 19.35 11.23
C PRO A 69 17.01 18.24 10.19
N PHE A 70 16.48 17.09 10.57
CA PHE A 70 16.23 15.97 9.64
C PHE A 70 14.88 16.07 8.98
N SER A 71 13.79 16.17 9.75
CA SER A 71 12.42 16.20 9.20
C SER A 71 12.17 17.42 8.29
N SER A 72 12.86 18.54 8.51
CA SER A 72 12.75 19.70 7.62
C SER A 72 13.35 19.49 6.23
N ARG A 73 14.16 18.42 6.05
CA ARG A 73 14.88 18.14 4.80
C ARG A 73 14.56 16.78 4.18
N PHE A 74 14.24 15.80 5.01
CA PHE A 74 14.22 14.37 4.64
C PHE A 74 12.92 13.69 5.06
N ASP A 75 11.89 14.45 5.40
CA ASP A 75 10.60 13.85 5.73
C ASP A 75 9.99 13.19 4.50
N GLU A 76 9.51 11.97 4.67
CA GLU A 76 8.73 11.27 3.66
C GLU A 76 7.24 11.35 4.01
N GLN A 77 6.38 11.40 3.03
CA GLN A 77 4.95 11.52 3.23
C GLN A 77 4.29 10.15 3.23
N ASP A 78 3.76 9.78 4.40
CA ASP A 78 2.93 8.60 4.56
C ASP A 78 1.44 8.92 4.48
N ALA A 79 0.66 7.94 4.08
CA ALA A 79 -0.79 8.07 4.00
C ALA A 79 -1.51 6.80 4.43
N PHE A 80 -2.77 6.98 4.86
CA PHE A 80 -3.77 5.93 4.91
C PHE A 80 -4.48 5.88 3.57
N MET A 81 -4.66 4.68 3.05
CA MET A 81 -5.46 4.44 1.86
C MET A 81 -6.80 3.89 2.30
N ILE A 82 -7.88 4.59 1.99
CA ILE A 82 -9.25 4.20 2.33
C ILE A 82 -9.95 3.80 1.04
N PHE A 83 -10.50 2.59 1.04
CA PHE A 83 -11.25 2.00 -0.07
C PHE A 83 -12.74 2.06 0.27
N ASP A 84 -13.47 2.93 -0.41
CA ASP A 84 -14.91 3.08 -0.30
C ASP A 84 -15.59 2.58 -1.58
N ASP A 85 -15.93 1.28 -1.57
CA ASP A 85 -16.50 0.58 -2.73
C ASP A 85 -15.69 0.75 -4.02
N VAL A 86 -14.36 0.59 -3.92
CA VAL A 86 -13.46 0.71 -5.06
C VAL A 86 -13.62 -0.49 -5.97
N GLU A 87 -13.97 -0.24 -7.23
CA GLU A 87 -14.05 -1.28 -8.26
C GLU A 87 -12.68 -1.53 -8.87
N ILE A 88 -12.21 -2.79 -8.75
CA ILE A 88 -10.92 -3.26 -9.30
C ILE A 88 -11.21 -4.18 -10.47
N PRO A 89 -10.83 -3.84 -11.71
CA PRO A 89 -10.94 -4.75 -12.85
C PRO A 89 -10.11 -6.02 -12.63
N ASN A 90 -10.62 -7.17 -13.06
CA ASN A 90 -9.94 -8.46 -12.85
C ASN A 90 -8.53 -8.50 -13.44
N GLU A 91 -8.27 -7.76 -14.52
CA GLU A 91 -6.96 -7.64 -15.14
C GLU A 91 -5.90 -6.97 -14.24
N ARG A 92 -6.34 -6.29 -13.17
CA ARG A 92 -5.50 -5.63 -12.17
C ARG A 92 -5.44 -6.40 -10.85
N VAL A 93 -6.08 -7.56 -10.77
CA VAL A 93 -6.05 -8.46 -9.61
C VAL A 93 -5.02 -9.55 -9.86
N PHE A 94 -4.06 -9.68 -8.95
CA PHE A 94 -2.97 -10.66 -9.04
C PHE A 94 -3.20 -11.88 -8.16
N ILE A 95 -3.89 -11.69 -7.02
CA ILE A 95 -4.30 -12.74 -6.10
C ILE A 95 -5.73 -12.45 -5.66
N ASP A 96 -6.59 -13.45 -5.78
CA ASP A 96 -7.98 -13.42 -5.31
C ASP A 96 -8.25 -14.75 -4.56
N GLY A 97 -7.87 -14.79 -3.30
CA GLY A 97 -8.18 -15.90 -2.38
C GLY A 97 -7.37 -17.19 -2.53
N ASP A 98 -6.94 -17.55 -3.73
CA ASP A 98 -6.31 -18.85 -4.04
C ASP A 98 -4.80 -18.75 -4.32
N GLY A 99 -4.18 -17.60 -4.07
CA GLY A 99 -2.80 -17.37 -4.41
C GLY A 99 -1.79 -17.91 -3.40
N ASP A 100 -0.62 -18.38 -3.88
CA ASP A 100 0.54 -18.65 -3.03
C ASP A 100 1.13 -17.32 -2.51
N VAL A 101 0.61 -16.88 -1.37
CA VAL A 101 1.04 -15.65 -0.69
C VAL A 101 2.51 -15.69 -0.30
N ASP A 102 3.03 -16.88 -0.05
CA ASP A 102 4.44 -17.11 0.26
C ASP A 102 5.36 -16.71 -0.89
N PHE A 103 4.90 -16.83 -2.12
CA PHE A 103 5.67 -16.44 -3.30
C PHE A 103 5.83 -14.91 -3.37
N LEU A 104 4.74 -14.15 -3.18
CA LEU A 104 4.81 -12.68 -3.22
C LEU A 104 5.54 -12.11 -2.00
N GLY A 105 5.26 -12.60 -0.81
CA GLY A 105 5.92 -12.13 0.42
C GLY A 105 7.42 -12.39 0.39
N ARG A 106 7.85 -13.58 -0.03
CA ARG A 106 9.28 -13.93 -0.15
C ARG A 106 9.94 -13.23 -1.33
N GLY A 107 9.25 -13.06 -2.45
CA GLY A 107 9.77 -12.37 -3.63
C GLY A 107 10.00 -10.89 -3.36
N VAL A 108 9.02 -10.20 -2.82
CA VAL A 108 9.09 -8.76 -2.50
C VAL A 108 10.08 -8.50 -1.37
N ALA A 109 10.02 -9.27 -0.27
CA ALA A 109 10.95 -9.11 0.85
C ALA A 109 12.40 -9.37 0.43
N ARG A 110 12.64 -10.37 -0.43
CA ARG A 110 13.97 -10.67 -0.96
C ARG A 110 14.47 -9.56 -1.86
N HIS A 111 13.62 -9.03 -2.73
CA HIS A 111 13.99 -7.94 -3.64
C HIS A 111 14.30 -6.63 -2.89
N ILE A 112 13.50 -6.28 -1.88
CA ILE A 112 13.77 -5.13 -1.01
C ILE A 112 15.04 -5.38 -0.20
N GLY A 113 15.25 -6.58 0.34
CA GLY A 113 16.46 -6.93 1.07
C GLY A 113 17.72 -6.81 0.19
N ASP A 114 17.66 -7.29 -1.04
CA ASP A 114 18.77 -7.17 -1.99
C ASP A 114 19.05 -5.72 -2.42
N PHE A 115 18.04 -4.88 -2.45
CA PHE A 115 18.17 -3.46 -2.79
C PHE A 115 18.74 -2.62 -1.64
N VAL A 116 18.37 -2.92 -0.39
CA VAL A 116 18.83 -2.18 0.79
C VAL A 116 20.23 -2.59 1.24
N MET A 117 20.67 -3.82 0.88
CA MET A 117 21.98 -4.37 1.29
C MET A 117 23.10 -4.11 0.27
N ARG A 118 22.85 -3.39 -0.80
CA ARG A 118 23.82 -2.94 -1.81
C ARG A 118 24.09 -1.46 -1.71
#